data_1357d601569ba26c0b6d9c3876ff1fd3
#
_entry.id   1357d601569ba26c0b6d9c3876ff1fd3
#
_cell.length_a   1.000
_cell.length_b   1.000
_cell.length_c   1.000
_cell.angle_alpha   90.00
_cell.angle_beta   90.00
_cell.angle_gamma   90.00
#
_symmetry.space_group_name_H-M   'P 1'
#
loop_
_entity.id
_entity.type
_entity.pdbx_description
1 polymer ?
#
loop_
_entity_poly.entity_id
_entity_poly.type
_entity_poly.pdbx_seq_one_letter_code
_entity_poly.pdbx_strand_id
1 'polypeptide(L)'
;MKVAIIGAGNMGSAIARGLAQGYLVQGHEIVVSNPTNGKLEKLKVDFPNIKTTNNNMDAASNADIVIAAVKPWLIEEVLEPLRLKRTQILVSLAAGICFDDLAHFCGEPEMPIFRVIPNTAIAERASMTLIAARNASDKQKKLLTDMFDEMGLTMMISESKIAAATALTSCGIAYVLKYVQAAMQAGIEMGIAPKDGMKMVAQTLIGGAELLLNKDTHPSVEIDKVTTPGGITIKGINELEHAGFTSAIIKAMKASK
;
A
#
# COMPACT_ATOMS: atom_id res chain seq x y z
N MET A 1 -6.22 -2.53 22.19
CA MET A 1 -6.94 -2.91 20.92
C MET A 1 -6.16 -4.04 20.28
N LYS A 2 -6.79 -5.19 20.08
CA LYS A 2 -6.11 -6.38 19.57
C LYS A 2 -6.27 -6.49 18.05
N VAL A 3 -5.18 -6.73 17.35
CA VAL A 3 -5.16 -6.86 15.88
C VAL A 3 -4.65 -8.24 15.50
N ALA A 4 -5.46 -8.98 14.75
CA ALA A 4 -5.04 -10.23 14.09
C ALA A 4 -4.65 -9.94 12.63
N ILE A 5 -3.54 -10.49 12.19
CA ILE A 5 -3.10 -10.43 10.80
C ILE A 5 -3.02 -11.86 10.28
N ILE A 6 -3.89 -12.20 9.35
CA ILE A 6 -3.96 -13.52 8.75
C ILE A 6 -3.14 -13.53 7.48
N GLY A 7 -1.98 -14.17 7.55
CA GLY A 7 -0.99 -14.25 6.49
C GLY A 7 0.25 -13.39 6.75
N ALA A 8 1.41 -14.04 6.89
CA ALA A 8 2.74 -13.42 7.03
C ALA A 8 3.48 -13.31 5.69
N GLY A 9 2.75 -13.00 4.60
CA GLY A 9 3.34 -12.65 3.31
C GLY A 9 4.06 -11.29 3.37
N ASN A 10 4.56 -10.82 2.22
CA ASN A 10 5.26 -9.53 2.15
C ASN A 10 4.42 -8.40 2.74
N MET A 11 3.14 -8.32 2.36
CA MET A 11 2.23 -7.26 2.83
C MET A 11 1.85 -7.42 4.30
N GLY A 12 1.43 -8.62 4.73
CA GLY A 12 1.04 -8.87 6.13
C GLY A 12 2.20 -8.66 7.10
N SER A 13 3.41 -9.11 6.74
CA SER A 13 4.61 -8.85 7.55
C SER A 13 4.99 -7.37 7.60
N ALA A 14 4.84 -6.63 6.50
CA ALA A 14 5.12 -5.20 6.47
C ALA A 14 4.15 -4.42 7.36
N ILE A 15 2.85 -4.75 7.29
CA ILE A 15 1.83 -4.15 8.17
C ILE A 15 2.10 -4.50 9.63
N ALA A 16 2.41 -5.77 9.95
CA ALA A 16 2.73 -6.17 11.32
C ALA A 16 3.89 -5.37 11.91
N ARG A 17 4.96 -5.17 11.13
CA ARG A 17 6.10 -4.33 11.51
C ARG A 17 5.73 -2.87 11.67
N GLY A 18 5.00 -2.32 10.71
CA GLY A 18 4.56 -0.94 10.74
C GLY A 18 3.71 -0.62 11.97
N LEU A 19 2.72 -1.47 12.28
CA LEU A 19 1.89 -1.35 13.48
C LEU A 19 2.71 -1.49 14.77
N ALA A 20 3.64 -2.43 14.83
CA ALA A 20 4.48 -2.64 16.02
C ALA A 20 5.46 -1.48 16.29
N GLN A 21 5.76 -0.66 15.28
CA GLN A 21 6.58 0.55 15.38
C GLN A 21 5.74 1.82 15.57
N GLY A 22 4.42 1.70 15.45
CA GLY A 22 3.47 2.79 15.62
C GLY A 22 3.13 3.05 17.10
N TYR A 23 2.15 3.95 17.30
CA TYR A 23 1.71 4.36 18.64
C TYR A 23 0.32 3.79 19.00
N LEU A 24 -0.51 3.48 18.00
CA LEU A 24 -1.91 3.10 18.22
C LEU A 24 -2.08 1.63 18.64
N VAL A 25 -1.17 0.74 18.20
CA VAL A 25 -1.24 -0.69 18.50
C VAL A 25 0.07 -1.12 19.15
N GLN A 26 -0.01 -1.66 20.37
CA GLN A 26 1.17 -2.18 21.04
C GLN A 26 1.56 -3.56 20.45
N GLY A 27 2.85 -3.85 20.30
CA GLY A 27 3.31 -5.11 19.69
C GLY A 27 2.70 -6.36 20.33
N HIS A 28 2.49 -6.39 21.65
CA HIS A 28 1.88 -7.53 22.36
C HIS A 28 0.36 -7.70 22.09
N GLU A 29 -0.29 -6.74 21.47
CA GLU A 29 -1.67 -6.80 21.01
C GLU A 29 -1.80 -7.33 19.58
N ILE A 30 -0.67 -7.47 18.84
CA ILE A 30 -0.63 -7.98 17.49
C ILE A 30 -0.44 -9.49 17.51
N VAL A 31 -1.31 -10.21 16.80
CA VAL A 31 -1.20 -11.64 16.56
C VAL A 31 -1.11 -11.89 15.06
N VAL A 32 -0.05 -12.54 14.62
CA VAL A 32 0.12 -12.87 13.19
C VAL A 32 0.01 -14.37 13.00
N SER A 33 -0.86 -14.80 12.09
CA SER A 33 -0.97 -16.21 11.70
C SER A 33 -0.38 -16.46 10.31
N ASN A 34 0.21 -17.65 10.16
CA ASN A 34 0.68 -18.14 8.87
C ASN A 34 0.81 -19.68 8.93
N PRO A 35 0.48 -20.41 7.87
CA PRO A 35 0.55 -21.89 7.91
C PRO A 35 1.97 -22.42 8.10
N THR A 36 3.02 -21.65 7.80
CA THR A 36 4.42 -22.06 7.93
C THR A 36 5.20 -21.18 8.89
N ASN A 37 6.15 -21.75 9.63
CA ASN A 37 6.91 -21.07 10.71
C ASN A 37 7.95 -20.07 10.22
N GLY A 38 8.67 -20.32 9.13
CA GLY A 38 9.84 -19.55 8.77
C GLY A 38 9.63 -18.02 8.66
N LYS A 39 8.44 -17.59 8.19
CA LYS A 39 8.08 -16.17 8.14
C LYS A 39 7.72 -15.62 9.52
N LEU A 40 7.08 -16.43 10.35
CA LEU A 40 6.71 -16.08 11.72
C LEU A 40 7.95 -15.96 12.62
N GLU A 41 8.90 -16.87 12.48
CA GLU A 41 10.17 -16.82 13.21
C GLU A 41 10.97 -15.57 12.86
N LYS A 42 11.08 -15.24 11.56
CA LYS A 42 11.73 -14.00 11.13
C LYS A 42 11.07 -12.76 11.72
N LEU A 43 9.75 -12.72 11.73
CA LEU A 43 8.99 -11.61 12.32
C LEU A 43 9.25 -11.50 13.83
N LYS A 44 9.31 -12.62 14.54
CA LYS A 44 9.60 -12.69 15.97
C LYS A 44 11.03 -12.26 16.33
N VAL A 45 12.01 -12.53 15.48
CA VAL A 45 13.39 -12.06 15.67
C VAL A 45 13.43 -10.53 15.63
N ASP A 46 12.78 -9.94 14.64
CA ASP A 46 12.75 -8.48 14.48
C ASP A 46 11.86 -7.78 15.53
N PHE A 47 10.73 -8.42 15.91
CA PHE A 47 9.71 -7.90 16.83
C PHE A 47 9.27 -8.95 17.85
N PRO A 48 10.03 -9.20 18.94
CA PRO A 48 9.78 -10.27 19.91
C PRO A 48 8.41 -10.16 20.62
N ASN A 49 7.85 -8.97 20.70
CA ASN A 49 6.56 -8.71 21.35
C ASN A 49 5.35 -9.12 20.50
N ILE A 50 5.51 -9.32 19.18
CA ILE A 50 4.42 -9.81 18.31
C ILE A 50 4.16 -11.29 18.64
N LYS A 51 2.88 -11.63 18.83
CA LYS A 51 2.45 -13.00 18.99
C LYS A 51 2.28 -13.67 17.62
N THR A 52 2.64 -14.95 17.54
CA THR A 52 2.54 -15.72 16.30
C THR A 52 1.84 -17.04 16.53
N THR A 53 1.07 -17.52 15.55
CA THR A 53 0.38 -18.81 15.58
C THR A 53 0.29 -19.40 14.16
N ASN A 54 0.11 -20.72 14.06
CA ASN A 54 -0.21 -21.36 12.79
C ASN A 54 -1.73 -21.56 12.57
N ASN A 55 -2.56 -21.11 13.52
CA ASN A 55 -4.00 -21.24 13.48
C ASN A 55 -4.66 -19.87 13.30
N ASN A 56 -5.40 -19.70 12.22
CA ASN A 56 -6.10 -18.45 11.91
C ASN A 56 -7.23 -18.15 12.91
N MET A 57 -7.94 -19.19 13.38
CA MET A 57 -9.03 -19.03 14.36
C MET A 57 -8.50 -18.54 15.71
N ASP A 58 -7.35 -19.07 16.16
CA ASP A 58 -6.71 -18.62 17.40
C ASP A 58 -6.31 -17.15 17.31
N ALA A 59 -5.77 -16.73 16.15
CA ALA A 59 -5.43 -15.33 15.92
C ALA A 59 -6.66 -14.42 15.96
N ALA A 60 -7.74 -14.81 15.27
CA ALA A 60 -8.93 -13.98 15.07
C ALA A 60 -9.89 -13.95 16.28
N SER A 61 -9.93 -14.99 17.11
CA SER A 61 -10.97 -15.23 18.13
C SER A 61 -11.19 -14.08 19.12
N ASN A 62 -10.12 -13.39 19.50
CA ASN A 62 -10.15 -12.29 20.48
C ASN A 62 -9.66 -10.95 19.90
N ALA A 63 -9.60 -10.83 18.57
CA ALA A 63 -9.18 -9.61 17.91
C ALA A 63 -10.35 -8.62 17.76
N ASP A 64 -10.07 -7.35 17.94
CA ASP A 64 -10.99 -6.25 17.60
C ASP A 64 -10.99 -5.99 16.08
N ILE A 65 -9.80 -6.14 15.46
CA ILE A 65 -9.58 -5.96 14.03
C ILE A 65 -8.92 -7.22 13.47
N VAL A 66 -9.47 -7.75 12.39
CA VAL A 66 -8.89 -8.89 11.64
C VAL A 66 -8.48 -8.42 10.26
N ILE A 67 -7.18 -8.46 9.98
CA ILE A 67 -6.58 -8.08 8.70
C ILE A 67 -6.29 -9.35 7.89
N ALA A 68 -7.06 -9.56 6.82
CA ALA A 68 -6.84 -10.66 5.88
C ALA A 68 -5.79 -10.27 4.83
N ALA A 69 -4.56 -10.71 5.05
CA ALA A 69 -3.37 -10.40 4.24
C ALA A 69 -2.92 -11.59 3.38
N VAL A 70 -3.87 -12.31 2.83
CA VAL A 70 -3.65 -13.48 1.96
C VAL A 70 -3.91 -13.13 0.49
N LYS A 71 -3.54 -14.05 -0.42
CA LYS A 71 -3.81 -13.88 -1.85
C LYS A 71 -5.32 -13.92 -2.13
N PRO A 72 -5.82 -13.20 -3.15
CA PRO A 72 -7.25 -13.10 -3.43
C PRO A 72 -7.98 -14.45 -3.55
N TRP A 73 -7.35 -15.43 -4.18
CA TRP A 73 -7.93 -16.79 -4.35
C TRP A 73 -7.98 -17.65 -3.08
N LEU A 74 -7.40 -17.17 -1.96
CA LEU A 74 -7.44 -17.84 -0.65
C LEU A 74 -8.40 -17.15 0.34
N ILE A 75 -9.02 -16.03 -0.05
CA ILE A 75 -9.81 -15.20 0.87
C ILE A 75 -11.02 -15.96 1.41
N GLU A 76 -11.77 -16.63 0.55
CA GLU A 76 -12.95 -17.41 0.93
C GLU A 76 -12.58 -18.54 1.91
N GLU A 77 -11.62 -19.39 1.52
CA GLU A 77 -11.13 -20.51 2.34
C GLU A 77 -10.62 -20.03 3.71
N VAL A 78 -10.06 -18.85 3.78
CA VAL A 78 -9.50 -18.28 5.02
C VAL A 78 -10.58 -17.65 5.88
N LEU A 79 -11.54 -16.91 5.31
CA LEU A 79 -12.54 -16.16 6.07
C LEU A 79 -13.69 -17.03 6.59
N GLU A 80 -14.18 -17.96 5.79
CA GLU A 80 -15.33 -18.81 6.12
C GLU A 80 -15.18 -19.55 7.48
N PRO A 81 -14.04 -20.19 7.79
CA PRO A 81 -13.86 -20.87 9.07
C PRO A 81 -13.73 -19.95 10.27
N LEU A 82 -13.39 -18.67 10.09
CA LEU A 82 -13.10 -17.75 11.20
C LEU A 82 -14.32 -17.41 12.02
N ARG A 83 -15.53 -17.49 11.44
CA ARG A 83 -16.82 -17.16 12.09
C ARG A 83 -16.72 -15.83 12.85
N LEU A 84 -16.33 -14.80 12.12
CA LEU A 84 -16.13 -13.45 12.66
C LEU A 84 -17.44 -12.92 13.26
N LYS A 85 -17.32 -12.13 14.32
CA LYS A 85 -18.47 -11.55 15.00
C LYS A 85 -18.76 -10.15 14.44
N ARG A 86 -20.01 -9.73 14.44
CA ARG A 86 -20.44 -8.38 14.04
C ARG A 86 -19.71 -7.24 14.79
N THR A 87 -19.18 -7.51 15.98
CA THR A 87 -18.43 -6.55 16.78
C THR A 87 -16.97 -6.37 16.34
N GLN A 88 -16.47 -7.27 15.51
CA GLN A 88 -15.10 -7.19 14.95
C GLN A 88 -15.10 -6.38 13.66
N ILE A 89 -13.96 -5.81 13.32
CA ILE A 89 -13.73 -5.12 12.05
C ILE A 89 -12.94 -6.06 11.14
N LEU A 90 -13.47 -6.34 9.94
CA LEU A 90 -12.70 -7.00 8.89
C LEU A 90 -11.98 -5.99 8.03
N VAL A 91 -10.69 -6.20 7.83
CA VAL A 91 -9.84 -5.48 6.88
C VAL A 91 -9.34 -6.47 5.84
N SER A 92 -9.71 -6.30 4.57
CA SER A 92 -9.22 -7.13 3.47
C SER A 92 -8.20 -6.37 2.63
N LEU A 93 -7.05 -7.00 2.39
CA LEU A 93 -6.01 -6.49 1.48
C LEU A 93 -6.10 -7.13 0.09
N ALA A 94 -7.08 -8.00 -0.14
CA ALA A 94 -7.22 -8.75 -1.37
C ALA A 94 -7.70 -7.84 -2.52
N ALA A 95 -6.88 -7.73 -3.56
CA ALA A 95 -7.27 -7.06 -4.78
C ALA A 95 -8.36 -7.85 -5.52
N GLY A 96 -9.32 -7.16 -6.12
CA GLY A 96 -10.36 -7.77 -6.95
C GLY A 96 -11.54 -8.40 -6.18
N ILE A 97 -11.51 -8.50 -4.86
CA ILE A 97 -12.61 -9.01 -4.02
C ILE A 97 -13.48 -7.84 -3.56
N CYS A 98 -14.77 -7.86 -3.87
CA CYS A 98 -15.68 -6.77 -3.52
C CYS A 98 -16.28 -6.92 -2.10
N PHE A 99 -17.03 -5.91 -1.65
CA PHE A 99 -17.67 -5.96 -0.34
C PHE A 99 -18.74 -7.06 -0.24
N ASP A 100 -19.46 -7.34 -1.34
CA ASP A 100 -20.48 -8.38 -1.34
C ASP A 100 -19.86 -9.76 -1.17
N ASP A 101 -18.74 -10.03 -1.85
CA ASP A 101 -17.98 -11.27 -1.69
C ASP A 101 -17.49 -11.42 -0.24
N LEU A 102 -16.87 -10.36 0.33
CA LEU A 102 -16.35 -10.39 1.69
C LEU A 102 -17.45 -10.61 2.73
N ALA A 103 -18.60 -9.97 2.58
CA ALA A 103 -19.75 -10.15 3.46
C ALA A 103 -20.32 -11.58 3.36
N HIS A 104 -20.36 -12.15 2.15
CA HIS A 104 -20.76 -13.52 1.92
C HIS A 104 -19.82 -14.52 2.61
N PHE A 105 -18.51 -14.37 2.41
CA PHE A 105 -17.51 -15.28 3.01
C PHE A 105 -17.46 -15.22 4.53
N CYS A 106 -17.79 -14.07 5.13
CA CYS A 106 -17.89 -13.95 6.59
C CYS A 106 -19.19 -14.45 7.18
N GLY A 107 -20.26 -14.57 6.38
CA GLY A 107 -21.60 -14.91 6.85
C GLY A 107 -22.27 -13.84 7.73
N GLU A 108 -21.71 -12.63 7.80
CA GLU A 108 -22.18 -11.52 8.65
C GLU A 108 -22.36 -10.24 7.82
N PRO A 109 -23.52 -10.06 7.15
CA PRO A 109 -23.73 -8.98 6.18
C PRO A 109 -23.63 -7.57 6.77
N GLU A 110 -23.87 -7.41 8.07
CA GLU A 110 -23.84 -6.13 8.79
C GLU A 110 -22.48 -5.82 9.46
N MET A 111 -21.49 -6.68 9.26
CA MET A 111 -20.15 -6.49 9.81
C MET A 111 -19.48 -5.24 9.21
N PRO A 112 -18.72 -4.46 10.00
CA PRO A 112 -17.85 -3.44 9.46
C PRO A 112 -16.73 -4.04 8.62
N ILE A 113 -16.71 -3.74 7.32
CA ILE A 113 -15.71 -4.24 6.37
C ILE A 113 -14.95 -3.08 5.75
N PHE A 114 -13.63 -3.21 5.73
CA PHE A 114 -12.72 -2.28 5.07
C PHE A 114 -11.94 -3.01 3.98
N ARG A 115 -11.92 -2.43 2.79
CA ARG A 115 -11.00 -2.82 1.72
C ARG A 115 -9.83 -1.85 1.75
N VAL A 116 -8.64 -2.37 2.01
CA VAL A 116 -7.43 -1.56 2.18
C VAL A 116 -6.40 -1.99 1.14
N ILE A 117 -5.99 -1.05 0.32
CA ILE A 117 -5.05 -1.29 -0.78
C ILE A 117 -3.81 -0.42 -0.56
N PRO A 118 -2.81 -0.92 0.17
CA PRO A 118 -1.50 -0.28 0.28
C PRO A 118 -0.64 -0.58 -0.95
N ASN A 119 0.52 0.05 -1.02
CA ASN A 119 1.58 -0.36 -1.92
C ASN A 119 2.80 -0.90 -1.15
N THR A 120 3.82 -1.37 -1.86
CA THR A 120 4.99 -2.01 -1.25
C THR A 120 5.83 -1.07 -0.39
N ALA A 121 5.72 0.25 -0.56
CA ALA A 121 6.40 1.24 0.27
C ALA A 121 5.86 1.30 1.71
N ILE A 122 4.82 0.53 2.04
CA ILE A 122 4.35 0.38 3.43
C ILE A 122 5.45 -0.19 4.35
N ALA A 123 6.36 -0.99 3.82
CA ALA A 123 7.50 -1.51 4.55
C ALA A 123 8.46 -0.40 5.02
N GLU A 124 8.48 0.72 4.30
CA GLU A 124 9.29 1.92 4.58
C GLU A 124 8.46 3.05 5.20
N ARG A 125 7.21 2.76 5.61
CA ARG A 125 6.26 3.73 6.16
C ARG A 125 6.00 4.93 5.22
N ALA A 126 5.97 4.67 3.93
CA ALA A 126 5.78 5.64 2.86
C ALA A 126 4.72 5.18 1.83
N SER A 127 3.74 4.39 2.29
CA SER A 127 2.66 3.91 1.42
C SER A 127 1.67 5.01 1.08
N MET A 128 1.18 5.02 -0.15
CA MET A 128 -0.14 5.57 -0.44
C MET A 128 -1.15 4.44 -0.23
N THR A 129 -1.96 4.54 0.82
CA THR A 129 -2.93 3.50 1.20
C THR A 129 -4.35 3.96 0.91
N LEU A 130 -5.07 3.20 0.10
CA LEU A 130 -6.48 3.46 -0.22
C LEU A 130 -7.38 2.67 0.71
N ILE A 131 -8.42 3.30 1.25
CA ILE A 131 -9.41 2.65 2.10
C ILE A 131 -10.81 2.90 1.55
N ALA A 132 -11.57 1.83 1.34
CA ALA A 132 -13.02 1.89 1.22
C ALA A 132 -13.65 1.18 2.42
N ALA A 133 -14.84 1.62 2.86
CA ALA A 133 -15.52 1.09 4.03
C ALA A 133 -17.00 0.81 3.75
N ARG A 134 -17.49 -0.29 4.31
CA ARG A 134 -18.91 -0.69 4.33
C ARG A 134 -19.33 -0.97 5.77
N ASN A 135 -20.55 -0.56 6.16
CA ASN A 135 -21.13 -0.76 7.51
C ASN A 135 -20.27 -0.20 8.65
N ALA A 136 -19.37 0.74 8.36
CA ALA A 136 -18.44 1.28 9.34
C ALA A 136 -18.91 2.64 9.84
N SER A 137 -18.86 2.84 11.16
CA SER A 137 -19.07 4.14 11.78
C SER A 137 -17.90 5.09 11.48
N ASP A 138 -18.12 6.40 11.63
CA ASP A 138 -17.06 7.40 11.42
C ASP A 138 -15.89 7.23 12.41
N LYS A 139 -16.18 6.74 13.63
CA LYS A 139 -15.13 6.39 14.59
C LYS A 139 -14.24 5.25 14.08
N GLN A 140 -14.83 4.22 13.47
CA GLN A 140 -14.07 3.10 12.89
C GLN A 140 -13.29 3.54 11.65
N LYS A 141 -13.89 4.37 10.78
CA LYS A 141 -13.18 4.95 9.62
C LYS A 141 -11.97 5.76 10.08
N LYS A 142 -12.15 6.66 11.06
CA LYS A 142 -11.06 7.44 11.63
C LYS A 142 -9.97 6.54 12.23
N LEU A 143 -10.36 5.53 13.01
CA LEU A 143 -9.42 4.59 13.62
C LEU A 143 -8.55 3.89 12.57
N LEU A 144 -9.16 3.38 11.49
CA LEU A 144 -8.41 2.70 10.43
C LEU A 144 -7.53 3.67 9.63
N THR A 145 -8.02 4.89 9.38
CA THR A 145 -7.21 5.93 8.74
C THR A 145 -5.99 6.26 9.60
N ASP A 146 -6.18 6.61 10.86
CA ASP A 146 -5.08 6.94 11.79
C ASP A 146 -4.06 5.78 11.89
N MET A 147 -4.54 4.53 11.93
CA MET A 147 -3.69 3.35 12.02
C MET A 147 -2.82 3.14 10.77
N PHE A 148 -3.36 3.39 9.58
CA PHE A 148 -2.59 3.26 8.33
C PHE A 148 -1.78 4.51 8.02
N ASP A 149 -2.14 5.69 8.53
CA ASP A 149 -1.34 6.92 8.43
C ASP A 149 0.00 6.80 9.18
N GLU A 150 0.10 5.91 10.18
CA GLU A 150 1.40 5.57 10.77
C GLU A 150 2.37 4.91 9.79
N MET A 151 1.87 4.42 8.64
CA MET A 151 2.65 3.72 7.62
C MET A 151 2.67 4.45 6.26
N GLY A 152 2.32 5.74 6.24
CA GLY A 152 2.31 6.59 5.04
C GLY A 152 1.11 7.52 4.99
N LEU A 153 0.60 7.80 3.80
CA LEU A 153 -0.58 8.62 3.57
C LEU A 153 -1.78 7.73 3.25
N THR A 154 -2.91 7.98 3.94
CA THR A 154 -4.14 7.23 3.73
C THR A 154 -5.21 8.08 3.06
N MET A 155 -5.97 7.50 2.14
CA MET A 155 -7.09 8.17 1.48
C MET A 155 -8.34 7.30 1.50
N MET A 156 -9.44 7.83 2.06
CA MET A 156 -10.77 7.22 1.95
C MET A 156 -11.35 7.45 0.56
N ILE A 157 -11.80 6.36 -0.08
CA ILE A 157 -12.40 6.40 -1.42
C ILE A 157 -13.66 5.52 -1.49
N SER A 158 -14.51 5.74 -2.50
CA SER A 158 -15.61 4.82 -2.78
C SER A 158 -15.09 3.51 -3.39
N GLU A 159 -15.79 2.40 -3.13
CA GLU A 159 -15.42 1.09 -3.69
C GLU A 159 -15.31 1.12 -5.22
N SER A 160 -16.21 1.83 -5.90
CA SER A 160 -16.21 1.95 -7.35
C SER A 160 -14.95 2.58 -7.95
N LYS A 161 -14.19 3.34 -7.14
CA LYS A 161 -12.93 3.96 -7.54
C LYS A 161 -11.70 3.13 -7.24
N ILE A 162 -11.82 2.04 -6.44
CA ILE A 162 -10.66 1.23 -5.99
C ILE A 162 -9.81 0.77 -7.19
N ALA A 163 -10.41 0.20 -8.24
CA ALA A 163 -9.65 -0.33 -9.37
C ALA A 163 -8.80 0.75 -10.05
N ALA A 164 -9.39 1.91 -10.34
CA ALA A 164 -8.68 3.03 -10.96
C ALA A 164 -7.59 3.61 -10.04
N ALA A 165 -7.90 3.78 -8.76
CA ALA A 165 -6.93 4.29 -7.79
C ALA A 165 -5.80 3.29 -7.52
N THR A 166 -6.07 1.97 -7.53
CA THR A 166 -5.05 0.92 -7.45
C THR A 166 -4.04 1.01 -8.60
N ALA A 167 -4.51 1.28 -9.82
CA ALA A 167 -3.65 1.50 -10.97
C ALA A 167 -2.67 2.67 -10.75
N LEU A 168 -3.14 3.76 -10.13
CA LEU A 168 -2.33 4.95 -9.83
C LEU A 168 -1.33 4.71 -8.69
N THR A 169 -1.70 3.96 -7.65
CA THR A 169 -0.94 3.87 -6.39
C THR A 169 -0.15 2.58 -6.27
N SER A 170 -0.82 1.42 -6.26
CA SER A 170 -0.16 0.13 -6.07
C SER A 170 0.57 -0.36 -7.32
N CYS A 171 -0.02 -0.18 -8.52
CA CYS A 171 0.69 -0.45 -9.77
C CYS A 171 1.65 0.68 -10.10
N GLY A 172 1.26 1.92 -9.82
CA GLY A 172 2.03 3.15 -10.09
C GLY A 172 3.44 3.12 -9.53
N ILE A 173 3.66 2.50 -8.35
CA ILE A 173 5.01 2.39 -7.78
C ILE A 173 5.98 1.63 -8.71
N ALA A 174 5.49 0.62 -9.46
CA ALA A 174 6.31 -0.09 -10.43
C ALA A 174 6.69 0.81 -11.62
N TYR A 175 5.81 1.71 -12.03
CA TYR A 175 6.10 2.66 -13.12
C TYR A 175 7.10 3.73 -12.70
N VAL A 176 7.00 4.21 -11.46
CA VAL A 176 8.01 5.10 -10.86
C VAL A 176 9.38 4.41 -10.83
N LEU A 177 9.45 3.15 -10.36
CA LEU A 177 10.70 2.39 -10.33
C LEU A 177 11.24 2.11 -11.75
N LYS A 178 10.37 1.93 -12.74
CA LYS A 178 10.78 1.78 -14.15
C LYS A 178 11.40 3.08 -14.71
N TYR A 179 10.84 4.24 -14.34
CA TYR A 179 11.46 5.54 -14.63
C TYR A 179 12.86 5.65 -13.99
N VAL A 180 12.99 5.31 -12.69
CA VAL A 180 14.29 5.30 -11.99
C VAL A 180 15.31 4.45 -12.74
N GLN A 181 14.92 3.23 -13.14
CA GLN A 181 15.79 2.34 -13.89
C GLN A 181 16.27 2.97 -15.19
N ALA A 182 15.38 3.59 -15.98
CA ALA A 182 15.74 4.24 -17.24
C ALA A 182 16.66 5.44 -17.03
N ALA A 183 16.36 6.30 -16.04
CA ALA A 183 17.18 7.44 -15.70
C ALA A 183 18.59 7.03 -15.21
N MET A 184 18.69 5.93 -14.45
CA MET A 184 19.98 5.36 -14.07
C MET A 184 20.77 4.87 -15.29
N GLN A 185 20.13 4.19 -16.25
CA GLN A 185 20.78 3.73 -17.48
C GLN A 185 21.35 4.92 -18.27
N ALA A 186 20.59 6.00 -18.43
CA ALA A 186 21.06 7.21 -19.07
C ALA A 186 22.24 7.84 -18.30
N GLY A 187 22.18 7.86 -16.96
CA GLY A 187 23.30 8.32 -16.12
C GLY A 187 24.57 7.54 -16.34
N ILE A 188 24.48 6.22 -16.46
CA ILE A 188 25.61 5.32 -16.73
C ILE A 188 26.21 5.62 -18.11
N GLU A 189 25.38 5.81 -19.14
CA GLU A 189 25.83 6.18 -20.48
C GLU A 189 26.56 7.54 -20.49
N MET A 190 26.16 8.45 -19.60
CA MET A 190 26.82 9.75 -19.40
C MET A 190 28.03 9.70 -18.44
N GLY A 191 28.46 8.51 -17.97
CA GLY A 191 29.63 8.32 -17.11
C GLY A 191 29.39 8.43 -15.61
N ILE A 192 28.13 8.41 -15.13
CA ILE A 192 27.79 8.43 -13.71
C ILE A 192 27.82 6.99 -13.17
N ALA A 193 28.47 6.78 -12.02
CA ALA A 193 28.49 5.48 -11.38
C ALA A 193 27.06 5.01 -10.98
N PRO A 194 26.68 3.73 -11.15
CA PRO A 194 25.30 3.26 -10.94
C PRO A 194 24.74 3.58 -9.55
N LYS A 195 25.59 3.45 -8.51
CA LYS A 195 25.19 3.71 -7.12
C LYS A 195 24.86 5.18 -6.86
N ASP A 196 25.63 6.08 -7.50
CA ASP A 196 25.42 7.52 -7.36
C ASP A 196 24.20 7.96 -8.19
N GLY A 197 24.06 7.43 -9.41
CA GLY A 197 22.89 7.67 -10.26
C GLY A 197 21.59 7.28 -9.56
N MET A 198 21.55 6.12 -8.88
CA MET A 198 20.39 5.71 -8.10
C MET A 198 20.03 6.72 -7.01
N LYS A 199 21.01 7.19 -6.22
CA LYS A 199 20.78 8.17 -5.16
C LYS A 199 20.27 9.51 -5.71
N MET A 200 20.90 9.99 -6.80
CA MET A 200 20.51 11.24 -7.44
C MET A 200 19.06 11.19 -7.93
N VAL A 201 18.69 10.16 -8.67
CA VAL A 201 17.32 10.02 -9.20
C VAL A 201 16.31 9.83 -8.08
N ALA A 202 16.59 9.01 -7.08
CA ALA A 202 15.69 8.79 -5.95
C ALA A 202 15.44 10.10 -5.18
N GLN A 203 16.48 10.89 -4.89
CA GLN A 203 16.31 12.17 -4.20
C GLN A 203 15.57 13.20 -5.06
N THR A 204 15.78 13.20 -6.37
CA THR A 204 15.03 14.06 -7.30
C THR A 204 13.54 13.76 -7.32
N LEU A 205 13.15 12.45 -7.26
CA LEU A 205 11.76 12.04 -7.16
C LEU A 205 11.12 12.50 -5.84
N ILE A 206 11.82 12.35 -4.72
CA ILE A 206 11.36 12.84 -3.41
C ILE A 206 11.09 14.35 -3.51
N GLY A 207 12.04 15.12 -4.00
CA GLY A 207 11.88 16.57 -4.17
C GLY A 207 10.71 16.95 -5.07
N GLY A 208 10.54 16.26 -6.20
CA GLY A 208 9.40 16.47 -7.09
C GLY A 208 8.05 16.19 -6.42
N ALA A 209 7.97 15.10 -5.64
CA ALA A 209 6.76 14.76 -4.89
C ALA A 209 6.45 15.82 -3.82
N GLU A 210 7.45 16.27 -3.06
CA GLU A 210 7.29 17.32 -2.05
C GLU A 210 6.82 18.66 -2.62
N LEU A 211 7.31 19.04 -3.81
CA LEU A 211 6.84 20.25 -4.50
C LEU A 211 5.32 20.20 -4.75
N LEU A 212 4.80 19.06 -5.15
CA LEU A 212 3.37 18.88 -5.41
C LEU A 212 2.55 18.81 -4.12
N LEU A 213 2.98 18.01 -3.13
CA LEU A 213 2.24 17.79 -1.89
C LEU A 213 2.22 19.01 -0.97
N ASN A 214 3.34 19.74 -0.89
CA ASN A 214 3.48 20.87 0.03
C ASN A 214 2.94 22.19 -0.53
N LYS A 215 2.91 22.34 -1.85
CA LYS A 215 2.50 23.60 -2.50
C LYS A 215 1.13 23.54 -3.16
N ASP A 216 0.54 22.35 -3.27
CA ASP A 216 -0.72 22.11 -3.98
C ASP A 216 -0.73 22.72 -5.39
N THR A 217 0.42 22.59 -6.09
CA THR A 217 0.60 23.14 -7.44
C THR A 217 0.41 22.07 -8.51
N HIS A 218 -0.09 22.48 -9.68
CA HIS A 218 -0.22 21.57 -10.81
C HIS A 218 1.17 21.18 -11.36
N PRO A 219 1.41 19.91 -11.75
CA PRO A 219 2.72 19.48 -12.26
C PRO A 219 3.27 20.34 -13.39
N SER A 220 2.42 20.84 -14.31
CA SER A 220 2.87 21.72 -15.40
C SER A 220 3.49 23.02 -14.88
N VAL A 221 2.98 23.58 -13.78
CA VAL A 221 3.54 24.81 -13.17
C VAL A 221 4.97 24.55 -12.64
N GLU A 222 5.19 23.38 -12.04
CA GLU A 222 6.54 23.06 -11.55
C GLU A 222 7.50 22.71 -12.71
N ILE A 223 7.01 22.10 -13.80
CA ILE A 223 7.78 21.87 -15.03
C ILE A 223 8.19 23.20 -15.66
N ASP A 224 7.28 24.16 -15.80
CA ASP A 224 7.57 25.47 -16.40
C ASP A 224 8.66 26.23 -15.65
N LYS A 225 8.75 26.11 -14.33
CA LYS A 225 9.81 26.75 -13.53
C LYS A 225 11.21 26.27 -13.88
N VAL A 226 11.36 25.06 -14.41
CA VAL A 226 12.66 24.46 -14.74
C VAL A 226 12.92 24.37 -16.25
N THR A 227 11.96 24.81 -17.08
CA THR A 227 12.06 24.82 -18.55
C THR A 227 12.23 26.25 -19.08
N THR A 228 13.40 26.84 -18.82
CA THR A 228 13.74 28.20 -19.25
C THR A 228 14.00 28.31 -20.76
N PRO A 229 13.76 29.47 -21.39
CA PRO A 229 14.01 29.69 -22.82
C PRO A 229 15.46 29.34 -23.22
N GLY A 230 15.61 28.45 -24.22
CA GLY A 230 16.91 27.97 -24.69
C GLY A 230 17.63 26.98 -23.75
N GLY A 231 17.04 26.68 -22.58
CA GLY A 231 17.64 25.79 -21.59
C GLY A 231 17.73 24.32 -22.04
N ILE A 232 18.45 23.52 -21.28
CA ILE A 232 18.65 22.09 -21.58
C ILE A 232 17.43 21.26 -21.21
N THR A 233 16.68 21.64 -20.17
CA THR A 233 15.53 20.89 -19.67
C THR A 233 14.40 20.82 -20.69
N ILE A 234 14.08 21.94 -21.38
CA ILE A 234 13.02 21.94 -22.40
C ILE A 234 13.33 21.01 -23.57
N LYS A 235 14.61 20.88 -23.96
CA LYS A 235 15.04 19.94 -25.00
C LYS A 235 14.76 18.49 -24.57
N GLY A 236 15.07 18.15 -23.31
CA GLY A 236 14.78 16.82 -22.75
C GLY A 236 13.27 16.52 -22.67
N ILE A 237 12.43 17.50 -22.25
CA ILE A 237 10.97 17.34 -22.23
C ILE A 237 10.43 17.08 -23.64
N ASN A 238 10.90 17.84 -24.64
CA ASN A 238 10.46 17.63 -26.03
C ASN A 238 10.84 16.24 -26.54
N GLU A 239 12.03 15.72 -26.21
CA GLU A 239 12.41 14.36 -26.61
C GLU A 239 11.56 13.29 -25.91
N LEU A 240 11.17 13.48 -24.64
CA LEU A 240 10.23 12.59 -23.98
C LEU A 240 8.86 12.56 -24.68
N GLU A 241 8.37 13.73 -25.11
CA GLU A 241 7.09 13.81 -25.84
C GLU A 241 7.21 13.21 -27.25
N HIS A 242 8.30 13.46 -27.98
CA HIS A 242 8.57 12.82 -29.30
C HIS A 242 8.63 11.28 -29.17
N ALA A 243 9.19 10.77 -28.08
CA ALA A 243 9.22 9.33 -27.79
C ALA A 243 7.86 8.77 -27.28
N GLY A 244 6.84 9.62 -27.10
CA GLY A 244 5.49 9.22 -26.71
C GLY A 244 5.34 8.89 -25.22
N PHE A 245 6.15 9.50 -24.35
CA PHE A 245 6.17 9.24 -22.90
C PHE A 245 4.79 9.38 -22.26
N THR A 246 4.11 10.49 -22.49
CA THR A 246 2.75 10.75 -21.96
C THR A 246 1.77 9.66 -22.37
N SER A 247 1.77 9.28 -23.67
CA SER A 247 0.91 8.21 -24.19
C SER A 247 1.23 6.85 -23.55
N ALA A 248 2.51 6.53 -23.35
CA ALA A 248 2.95 5.28 -22.74
C ALA A 248 2.46 5.15 -21.29
N ILE A 249 2.61 6.20 -20.49
CA ILE A 249 2.15 6.24 -19.10
C ILE A 249 0.62 6.09 -19.02
N ILE A 250 -0.13 6.85 -19.82
CA ILE A 250 -1.61 6.75 -19.84
C ILE A 250 -2.06 5.32 -20.21
N LYS A 251 -1.45 4.72 -21.23
CA LYS A 251 -1.76 3.34 -21.65
C LYS A 251 -1.44 2.32 -20.55
N ALA A 252 -0.28 2.45 -19.89
CA ALA A 252 0.11 1.57 -18.81
C ALA A 252 -0.87 1.63 -17.63
N MET A 253 -1.23 2.84 -17.17
CA MET A 253 -2.22 3.05 -16.13
C MET A 253 -3.59 2.45 -16.48
N LYS A 254 -4.07 2.66 -17.71
CA LYS A 254 -5.36 2.10 -18.18
C LYS A 254 -5.35 0.58 -18.29
N ALA A 255 -4.23 -0.03 -18.67
CA ALA A 255 -4.07 -1.48 -18.76
C ALA A 255 -4.04 -2.17 -17.40
N SER A 256 -3.84 -1.43 -16.31
CA SER A 256 -3.78 -1.94 -14.93
C SER A 256 -5.09 -1.81 -14.15
N LYS A 257 -6.17 -1.38 -14.83
CA LYS A 257 -7.50 -1.21 -14.23
C LYS A 257 -8.39 -2.45 -14.37
#